data_85eac24e51bb1185628c968657cec931
#
_entry.id   85eac24e51bb1185628c968657cec931
#
_cell.length_a   1.000
_cell.length_b   1.000
_cell.length_c   1.000
_cell.angle_alpha   90.00
_cell.angle_beta   90.00
_cell.angle_gamma   90.00
#
_symmetry.space_group_name_H-M   'P 1'
#
loop_
_entity.id
_entity.type
_entity.pdbx_description
1 polymer ?
#
loop_
_entity_poly.entity_id
_entity_poly.type
_entity_poly.pdbx_seq_one_letter_code
_entity_poly.pdbx_strand_id
1 'polypeptide(L)'
;MHRISWRIVLAATLLMSSLVRASADDGAIIDRWYSALLVADRSELSDLLADDVRMKLDDIGVVQTKEDFIASIDEWQGAVAGAAIRHRIEKSENGETTVLACYDFPNNDTLMRETFTVARGRIVASTQTAVAQDCSGY
;
A
#
# COMPACT_ATOMS: atom_id res chain seq x y z
N MET A 1 29.48 43.47 41.75
CA MET A 1 28.22 43.64 41.03
C MET A 1 28.25 42.67 39.83
N HIS A 2 27.63 41.53 39.95
CA HIS A 2 27.56 40.57 38.87
C HIS A 2 26.15 40.56 38.32
N ARG A 3 25.99 40.93 37.06
CA ARG A 3 24.76 40.68 36.30
C ARG A 3 24.89 39.31 35.63
N ILE A 4 24.16 38.35 36.13
CA ILE A 4 24.03 37.01 35.53
C ILE A 4 22.98 37.16 34.41
N SER A 5 23.43 37.02 33.19
CA SER A 5 22.58 36.90 32.02
C SER A 5 21.96 35.51 31.95
N TRP A 6 20.68 35.44 32.15
CA TRP A 6 19.90 34.23 31.91
C TRP A 6 19.50 34.15 30.44
N ARG A 7 20.25 33.40 29.68
CA ARG A 7 19.87 33.02 28.34
C ARG A 7 20.27 31.55 28.18
N ILE A 8 19.39 30.63 28.39
CA ILE A 8 19.42 29.29 27.85
C ILE A 8 18.04 28.67 28.04
N VAL A 9 17.63 27.98 26.98
CA VAL A 9 16.61 26.93 26.84
C VAL A 9 15.36 27.38 26.10
N LEU A 10 15.45 27.18 24.79
CA LEU A 10 14.30 26.91 23.95
C LEU A 10 14.83 26.25 22.65
N ALA A 11 15.13 24.98 22.70
CA ALA A 11 15.35 24.17 21.48
C ALA A 11 15.31 22.68 21.82
N ALA A 12 14.15 22.13 22.04
CA ALA A 12 13.97 20.67 22.00
C ALA A 12 12.48 20.28 22.04
N THR A 13 11.71 20.55 20.99
CA THR A 13 10.39 19.89 20.82
C THR A 13 9.91 20.03 19.39
N LEU A 14 10.59 19.45 18.42
CA LEU A 14 10.12 19.47 17.03
C LEU A 14 10.47 18.20 16.23
N LEU A 15 10.68 17.06 16.88
CA LEU A 15 11.11 15.85 16.16
C LEU A 15 10.15 14.64 16.26
N MET A 16 8.96 14.78 16.84
CA MET A 16 8.03 13.65 16.97
C MET A 16 6.82 13.67 16.01
N SER A 17 6.66 14.70 15.20
CA SER A 17 5.45 14.82 14.36
C SER A 17 5.56 14.16 12.98
N SER A 18 6.75 13.76 12.54
CA SER A 18 6.96 13.26 11.17
C SER A 18 6.65 11.77 10.99
N LEU A 19 6.77 10.95 12.03
CA LEU A 19 6.51 9.50 11.93
C LEU A 19 5.02 9.16 11.84
N VAL A 20 4.16 9.91 12.53
CA VAL A 20 2.69 9.70 12.49
C VAL A 20 2.10 10.16 11.14
N ARG A 21 2.65 11.19 10.52
CA ARG A 21 2.23 11.66 9.20
C ARG A 21 2.57 10.68 8.09
N ALA A 22 3.76 10.07 8.09
CA ALA A 22 4.17 9.10 7.08
C ALA A 22 3.23 7.87 7.07
N SER A 23 2.84 7.33 8.25
CA SER A 23 1.92 6.19 8.36
C SER A 23 0.50 6.52 7.87
N ALA A 24 -0.03 7.71 8.12
CA ALA A 24 -1.34 8.15 7.64
C ALA A 24 -1.34 8.36 6.12
N ASP A 25 -0.27 8.91 5.55
CA ASP A 25 -0.12 9.10 4.10
C ASP A 25 -0.02 7.75 3.38
N ASP A 26 0.68 6.76 3.95
CA ASP A 26 0.78 5.41 3.40
C ASP A 26 -0.59 4.71 3.40
N GLY A 27 -1.37 4.86 4.47
CA GLY A 27 -2.74 4.35 4.55
C GLY A 27 -3.64 4.94 3.46
N ALA A 28 -3.55 6.24 3.22
CA ALA A 28 -4.30 6.91 2.16
C ALA A 28 -3.92 6.41 0.75
N ILE A 29 -2.65 6.15 0.51
CA ILE A 29 -2.17 5.57 -0.76
C ILE A 29 -2.71 4.15 -0.95
N ILE A 30 -2.71 3.34 0.10
CA ILE A 30 -3.25 1.97 0.07
C ILE A 30 -4.76 2.00 -0.19
N ASP A 31 -5.51 2.89 0.45
CA ASP A 31 -6.94 3.04 0.19
C ASP A 31 -7.23 3.43 -1.27
N ARG A 32 -6.45 4.35 -1.83
CA ARG A 32 -6.54 4.73 -3.24
C ARG A 32 -6.20 3.56 -4.16
N TRP A 33 -5.21 2.75 -3.80
CA TRP A 33 -4.82 1.56 -4.55
C TRP A 33 -5.98 0.58 -4.73
N TYR A 34 -6.61 0.17 -3.63
CA TYR A 34 -7.73 -0.77 -3.70
C TYR A 34 -8.97 -0.18 -4.38
N SER A 35 -9.24 1.11 -4.19
CA SER A 35 -10.31 1.81 -4.89
C SER A 35 -10.09 1.83 -6.39
N ALA A 36 -8.86 2.08 -6.83
CA ALA A 36 -8.49 2.08 -8.24
C ALA A 36 -8.51 0.68 -8.86
N LEU A 37 -8.08 -0.35 -8.10
CA LEU A 37 -8.18 -1.74 -8.53
C LEU A 37 -9.64 -2.14 -8.78
N LEU A 38 -10.55 -1.78 -7.89
CA LEU A 38 -11.95 -2.17 -7.98
C LEU A 38 -12.62 -1.69 -9.27
N VAL A 39 -12.23 -0.53 -9.77
CA VAL A 39 -12.78 0.06 -11.00
C VAL A 39 -11.83 -0.03 -12.20
N ALA A 40 -10.71 -0.72 -12.04
CA ALA A 40 -9.65 -0.85 -13.05
C ALA A 40 -9.19 0.52 -13.61
N ASP A 41 -9.00 1.49 -12.72
CA ASP A 41 -8.54 2.83 -13.08
C ASP A 41 -7.05 2.83 -13.41
N ARG A 42 -6.75 2.59 -14.69
CA ARG A 42 -5.37 2.51 -15.20
C ARG A 42 -4.54 3.76 -14.88
N SER A 43 -5.13 4.93 -15.04
CA SER A 43 -4.43 6.20 -14.81
C SER A 43 -4.05 6.38 -13.34
N GLU A 44 -4.98 6.14 -12.43
CA GLU A 44 -4.74 6.22 -10.99
C GLU A 44 -3.73 5.16 -10.52
N LEU A 45 -3.86 3.92 -10.99
CA LEU A 45 -2.91 2.85 -10.68
C LEU A 45 -1.50 3.20 -11.16
N SER A 46 -1.38 3.77 -12.36
CA SER A 46 -0.10 4.24 -12.89
C SER A 46 0.51 5.35 -12.03
N ASP A 47 -0.30 6.31 -11.59
CA ASP A 47 0.16 7.44 -10.76
C ASP A 47 0.60 6.99 -9.35
N LEU A 48 0.00 5.94 -8.82
CA LEU A 48 0.34 5.39 -7.50
C LEU A 48 1.64 4.59 -7.50
N LEU A 49 2.09 4.09 -8.66
CA LEU A 49 3.28 3.26 -8.78
C LEU A 49 4.50 4.10 -9.16
N ALA A 50 5.62 3.88 -8.47
CA ALA A 50 6.92 4.40 -8.91
C ALA A 50 7.33 3.76 -10.24
N ASP A 51 8.11 4.47 -11.05
CA ASP A 51 8.54 3.97 -12.37
C ASP A 51 9.38 2.68 -12.27
N ASP A 52 10.15 2.53 -11.19
CA ASP A 52 11.01 1.39 -10.90
C ASP A 52 10.39 0.39 -9.90
N VAL A 53 9.08 0.44 -9.69
CA VAL A 53 8.38 -0.47 -8.76
C VAL A 53 8.65 -1.94 -9.08
N ARG A 54 8.78 -2.73 -8.02
CA ARG A 54 8.91 -4.20 -8.10
C ARG A 54 7.72 -4.82 -7.38
N MET A 55 6.92 -5.55 -8.12
CA MET A 55 5.70 -6.18 -7.63
C MET A 55 5.87 -7.69 -7.66
N LYS A 56 6.08 -8.30 -6.50
CA LYS A 56 6.36 -9.74 -6.40
C LYS A 56 5.06 -10.52 -6.18
N LEU A 57 4.82 -11.48 -7.05
CA LEU A 57 3.75 -12.47 -6.93
C LEU A 57 4.36 -13.75 -6.36
N ASP A 58 4.31 -13.90 -5.03
CA ASP A 58 5.03 -14.95 -4.32
C ASP A 58 4.60 -16.37 -4.75
N ASP A 59 3.29 -16.56 -4.96
CA ASP A 59 2.75 -17.89 -5.25
C ASP A 59 3.23 -18.47 -6.59
N ILE A 60 3.64 -17.61 -7.52
CA ILE A 60 4.11 -18.04 -8.84
C ILE A 60 5.55 -17.61 -9.13
N GLY A 61 6.23 -17.01 -8.16
CA GLY A 61 7.63 -16.60 -8.26
C GLY A 61 7.93 -15.56 -9.34
N VAL A 62 6.96 -14.70 -9.67
CA VAL A 62 7.07 -13.66 -10.70
C VAL A 62 7.28 -12.30 -10.04
N VAL A 63 8.16 -11.48 -10.63
CA VAL A 63 8.28 -10.07 -10.31
C VAL A 63 7.83 -9.25 -11.53
N GLN A 64 6.77 -8.46 -11.33
CA GLN A 64 6.26 -7.55 -12.35
C GLN A 64 6.92 -6.18 -12.25
N THR A 65 7.22 -5.59 -13.39
CA THR A 65 7.53 -4.16 -13.52
C THR A 65 6.23 -3.35 -13.57
N LYS A 66 6.33 -2.03 -13.48
CA LYS A 66 5.17 -1.15 -13.69
C LYS A 66 4.53 -1.39 -15.06
N GLU A 67 5.35 -1.52 -16.11
CA GLU A 67 4.88 -1.77 -17.47
C GLU A 67 4.08 -3.08 -17.55
N ASP A 68 4.62 -4.17 -16.99
CA ASP A 68 3.94 -5.46 -16.95
C ASP A 68 2.59 -5.38 -16.24
N PHE A 69 2.56 -4.71 -15.10
CA PHE A 69 1.34 -4.55 -14.30
C PHE A 69 0.28 -3.74 -15.07
N ILE A 70 0.66 -2.59 -15.60
CA ILE A 70 -0.27 -1.72 -16.35
C ILE A 70 -0.80 -2.42 -17.59
N ALA A 71 0.02 -3.21 -18.28
CA ALA A 71 -0.42 -4.03 -19.41
C ALA A 71 -1.47 -5.09 -19.01
N SER A 72 -1.46 -5.56 -17.78
CA SER A 72 -2.42 -6.55 -17.27
C SER A 72 -3.79 -5.97 -16.89
N ILE A 73 -3.96 -4.65 -16.87
CA ILE A 73 -5.19 -4.01 -16.38
C ILE A 73 -6.40 -4.30 -17.27
N ASP A 74 -6.22 -4.51 -18.57
CA ASP A 74 -7.33 -4.85 -19.47
C ASP A 74 -7.94 -6.20 -19.09
N GLU A 75 -7.12 -7.19 -18.80
CA GLU A 75 -7.57 -8.51 -18.31
C GLU A 75 -8.18 -8.39 -16.91
N TRP A 76 -7.56 -7.62 -16.03
CA TRP A 76 -8.07 -7.36 -14.68
C TRP A 76 -9.46 -6.72 -14.69
N GLN A 77 -9.71 -5.78 -15.61
CA GLN A 77 -11.01 -5.13 -15.75
C GLN A 77 -12.13 -6.14 -15.95
N GLY A 78 -11.89 -7.17 -16.75
CA GLY A 78 -12.85 -8.26 -16.94
C GLY A 78 -13.03 -9.10 -15.68
N ALA A 79 -11.94 -9.42 -14.97
CA ALA A 79 -11.96 -10.24 -13.77
C ALA A 79 -12.64 -9.54 -12.59
N VAL A 80 -12.45 -8.22 -12.45
CA VAL A 80 -12.95 -7.46 -11.29
C VAL A 80 -14.41 -6.99 -11.46
N ALA A 81 -14.98 -7.14 -12.65
CA ALA A 81 -16.36 -6.76 -12.90
C ALA A 81 -17.32 -7.52 -11.96
N GLY A 82 -18.11 -6.77 -11.17
CA GLY A 82 -19.03 -7.33 -10.18
C GLY A 82 -18.37 -7.82 -8.89
N ALA A 83 -17.07 -7.62 -8.71
CA ALA A 83 -16.35 -7.97 -7.50
C ALA A 83 -16.53 -6.92 -6.40
N ALA A 84 -16.26 -7.32 -5.15
CA ALA A 84 -15.98 -6.43 -4.04
C ALA A 84 -14.54 -6.66 -3.56
N ILE A 85 -13.89 -5.61 -3.08
CA ILE A 85 -12.58 -5.70 -2.46
C ILE A 85 -12.66 -5.06 -1.08
N ARG A 86 -12.33 -5.84 -0.06
CA ARG A 86 -12.21 -5.34 1.32
C ARG A 86 -10.75 -5.46 1.75
N HIS A 87 -10.25 -4.48 2.47
CA HIS A 87 -8.88 -4.51 2.96
C HIS A 87 -8.77 -3.89 4.35
N ARG A 88 -7.78 -4.34 5.10
CA ARG A 88 -7.39 -3.74 6.36
C ARG A 88 -5.88 -3.85 6.56
N ILE A 89 -5.29 -2.83 7.16
CA ILE A 89 -3.89 -2.85 7.53
C ILE A 89 -3.74 -3.73 8.77
N GLU A 90 -2.87 -4.74 8.69
CA GLU A 90 -2.54 -5.61 9.82
C GLU A 90 -1.39 -5.02 10.65
N LYS A 91 -0.36 -4.47 9.99
CA LYS A 91 0.80 -3.86 10.66
C LYS A 91 1.57 -2.96 9.71
N SER A 92 2.37 -2.07 10.29
CA SER A 92 3.38 -1.28 9.59
C SER A 92 4.68 -1.35 10.38
N GLU A 93 5.72 -1.90 9.77
CA GLU A 93 7.04 -2.11 10.37
C GLU A 93 8.13 -1.87 9.34
N ASN A 94 9.21 -1.20 9.74
CA ASN A 94 10.40 -0.99 8.91
C ASN A 94 10.10 -0.40 7.52
N GLY A 95 9.12 0.50 7.43
CA GLY A 95 8.72 1.13 6.18
C GLY A 95 7.87 0.24 5.27
N GLU A 96 7.47 -0.94 5.72
CA GLU A 96 6.59 -1.85 5.01
C GLU A 96 5.25 -1.96 5.72
N THR A 97 4.16 -1.85 4.96
CA THR A 97 2.79 -2.01 5.45
C THR A 97 2.21 -3.33 4.96
N THR A 98 1.75 -4.15 5.88
CA THR A 98 1.09 -5.43 5.59
C THR A 98 -0.41 -5.27 5.64
N VAL A 99 -1.07 -5.73 4.60
CA VAL A 99 -2.52 -5.62 4.39
C VAL A 99 -3.11 -7.01 4.20
N LEU A 100 -4.23 -7.27 4.85
CA LEU A 100 -5.09 -8.41 4.54
C LEU A 100 -6.19 -7.92 3.61
N ALA A 101 -6.32 -8.52 2.43
CA ALA A 101 -7.28 -8.15 1.41
C ALA A 101 -8.16 -9.34 1.03
N CYS A 102 -9.47 -9.14 1.05
CA CYS A 102 -10.43 -10.09 0.51
C CYS A 102 -10.87 -9.64 -0.88
N TYR A 103 -10.58 -10.45 -1.87
CA TYR A 103 -11.08 -10.30 -3.24
C TYR A 103 -12.30 -11.20 -3.40
N ASP A 104 -13.48 -10.60 -3.34
CA ASP A 104 -14.75 -11.30 -3.45
C ASP A 104 -15.26 -11.21 -4.90
N PHE A 105 -14.81 -12.15 -5.71
CA PHE A 105 -15.24 -12.26 -7.12
C PHE A 105 -16.61 -12.93 -7.22
N PRO A 106 -17.37 -12.71 -8.32
CA PRO A 106 -18.71 -13.29 -8.48
C PRO A 106 -18.79 -14.81 -8.30
N ASN A 107 -17.71 -15.54 -8.61
CA ASN A 107 -17.69 -16.99 -8.58
C ASN A 107 -16.78 -17.60 -7.51
N ASN A 108 -15.93 -16.80 -6.89
CA ASN A 108 -15.00 -17.27 -5.86
C ASN A 108 -14.41 -16.09 -5.06
N ASP A 109 -14.00 -16.39 -3.85
CA ASP A 109 -13.28 -15.45 -3.00
C ASP A 109 -11.82 -15.85 -2.93
N THR A 110 -10.97 -14.88 -2.71
CA THR A 110 -9.56 -15.11 -2.41
C THR A 110 -9.10 -14.18 -1.32
N LEU A 111 -8.50 -14.71 -0.27
CA LEU A 111 -7.89 -13.96 0.81
C LEU A 111 -6.39 -13.83 0.55
N MET A 112 -5.92 -12.61 0.44
CA MET A 112 -4.53 -12.29 0.13
C MET A 112 -3.88 -11.54 1.28
N ARG A 113 -2.60 -11.81 1.52
CA ARG A 113 -1.75 -10.93 2.32
C ARG A 113 -0.83 -10.19 1.37
N GLU A 114 -0.87 -8.87 1.46
CA GLU A 114 -0.12 -8.00 0.58
C GLU A 114 0.76 -7.05 1.39
N THR A 115 1.96 -6.79 0.91
CA THR A 115 2.85 -5.80 1.54
C THR A 115 3.12 -4.66 0.57
N PHE A 116 3.27 -3.46 1.12
CA PHE A 116 3.55 -2.26 0.36
C PHE A 116 4.68 -1.48 1.01
N THR A 117 5.65 -1.09 0.21
CA THR A 117 6.65 -0.09 0.60
C THR A 117 6.36 1.18 -0.17
N VAL A 118 6.15 2.27 0.54
CA VAL A 118 5.84 3.58 -0.03
C VAL A 118 7.01 4.52 0.20
N ALA A 119 7.42 5.21 -0.84
CA ALA A 119 8.43 6.25 -0.79
C ALA A 119 8.03 7.40 -1.71
N ARG A 120 8.17 8.63 -1.22
CA ARG A 120 7.84 9.85 -1.96
C ARG A 120 6.42 9.86 -2.53
N GLY A 121 5.45 9.32 -1.76
CA GLY A 121 4.05 9.28 -2.14
C GLY A 121 3.69 8.26 -3.20
N ARG A 122 4.56 7.29 -3.50
CA ARG A 122 4.33 6.21 -4.46
C ARG A 122 4.72 4.86 -3.91
N ILE A 123 4.08 3.82 -4.41
CA ILE A 123 4.43 2.43 -4.10
C ILE A 123 5.70 2.07 -4.87
N VAL A 124 6.76 1.72 -4.16
CA VAL A 124 8.06 1.34 -4.74
C VAL A 124 8.28 -0.16 -4.75
N ALA A 125 7.60 -0.90 -3.89
CA ALA A 125 7.65 -2.35 -3.83
C ALA A 125 6.34 -2.90 -3.28
N SER A 126 5.93 -4.05 -3.74
CA SER A 126 4.83 -4.81 -3.17
C SER A 126 5.06 -6.30 -3.27
N THR A 127 4.45 -7.05 -2.36
CA THR A 127 4.36 -8.50 -2.44
C THR A 127 2.91 -8.93 -2.35
N GLN A 128 2.59 -10.09 -2.92
CA GLN A 128 1.26 -10.64 -2.89
C GLN A 128 1.35 -12.14 -2.66
N THR A 129 0.67 -12.63 -1.61
CA THR A 129 0.68 -14.03 -1.22
C THR A 129 -0.75 -14.48 -0.90
N ALA A 130 -1.21 -15.58 -1.48
CA ALA A 130 -2.50 -16.17 -1.16
C ALA A 130 -2.47 -16.76 0.26
N VAL A 131 -3.47 -16.44 1.07
CA VAL A 131 -3.63 -16.95 2.45
C VAL A 131 -4.66 -18.06 2.48
N ALA A 132 -5.77 -17.89 1.77
CA ALA A 132 -6.87 -18.85 1.71
C ALA A 132 -7.67 -18.69 0.43
N GLN A 133 -8.42 -19.74 0.07
CA GLN A 133 -9.29 -19.76 -1.11
C GLN A 133 -10.67 -19.13 -0.86
N ASP A 134 -10.91 -18.64 0.36
CA ASP A 134 -12.11 -17.91 0.74
C ASP A 134 -11.78 -16.82 1.76
N CYS A 135 -12.73 -15.93 2.02
CA CYS A 135 -12.56 -14.80 2.92
C CYS A 135 -13.10 -15.05 4.34
N SER A 136 -13.31 -16.29 4.74
CA SER A 136 -13.82 -16.59 6.09
C SER A 136 -12.88 -16.14 7.21
N GLY A 137 -11.58 -16.02 6.93
CA GLY A 137 -10.56 -15.54 7.86
C GLY A 137 -10.29 -14.03 7.82
N TYR A 138 -11.09 -13.27 7.07
CA TYR A 138 -10.95 -11.81 6.98
C TYR A 138 -11.38 -11.10 8.26
#